data_85af5320fa1c9e46be88f54276003cd1
#
_entry.id   85af5320fa1c9e46be88f54276003cd1
#
_cell.length_a   1.000
_cell.length_b   1.000
_cell.length_c   1.000
_cell.angle_alpha   90.00
_cell.angle_beta   90.00
_cell.angle_gamma   90.00
#
_symmetry.space_group_name_H-M   'P 1'
#
loop_
_entity.id
_entity.type
_entity.pdbx_description
1 polymer ?
#
loop_
_entity_poly.entity_id
_entity_poly.type
_entity_poly.pdbx_seq_one_letter_code
_entity_poly.pdbx_strand_id
1 'polypeptide(L)'
;DENGALTVVDATGRNGWSQSGDDWYYYKDGKALKDTFEEINGVQYYFWSDGKMATGRFGIDGVTYWAEPSGQIVKVKGWYHSDQTGKWYWFDKNGELATEQLLDLNGTKYYVNWDGEMQTGVFEASYEENGNWVYKTLFADASGAINMSSGWKAKNDDWYYVKADGTVAKDEIAEIGGKKYKFSGDGIMETGRIYEWDGEESQYYIADNSGALITNNWAFFDLEWYYTDADGKVLKDQWIGGTYYLRDDGSMAIGATDIDGKTFIFDENGHKKMIMEEQKDGWYLEDGDWYYVKDGKLSTGWIDLGQKYYLADGRMVTNGMVPAEHLKDRYSYVDQDGH
;
A
#
# COMPACT_ATOMS: atom_id res chain seq x y z
N ASP A 1 -2.43 -10.78 -45.86
CA ASP A 1 -3.30 -9.80 -46.45
C ASP A 1 -3.65 -8.70 -45.45
N GLU A 2 -4.33 -7.65 -45.86
CA GLU A 2 -4.66 -6.48 -45.02
C GLU A 2 -5.54 -6.80 -43.81
N ASN A 3 -5.96 -8.08 -43.64
CA ASN A 3 -6.81 -8.53 -42.52
C ASN A 3 -6.14 -9.56 -41.59
N GLY A 4 -4.82 -9.76 -41.64
CA GLY A 4 -4.10 -10.67 -40.78
C GLY A 4 -4.49 -12.15 -40.91
N ALA A 5 -5.18 -12.52 -41.99
CA ALA A 5 -5.47 -13.91 -42.30
C ALA A 5 -4.22 -14.60 -42.83
N LEU A 6 -3.95 -15.83 -42.33
CA LEU A 6 -2.91 -16.72 -42.84
C LEU A 6 -3.05 -16.81 -44.37
N THR A 7 -2.11 -16.18 -45.09
CA THR A 7 -1.99 -16.49 -46.51
C THR A 7 -1.52 -17.94 -46.58
N VAL A 8 -2.35 -18.82 -47.14
CA VAL A 8 -1.95 -20.20 -47.45
C VAL A 8 -0.67 -20.10 -48.27
N VAL A 9 0.44 -20.59 -47.69
CA VAL A 9 1.74 -20.57 -48.37
C VAL A 9 1.65 -21.53 -49.53
N ASP A 10 1.68 -20.97 -50.71
CA ASP A 10 1.94 -21.75 -51.90
C ASP A 10 3.26 -22.50 -51.73
N ALA A 11 3.21 -23.83 -51.93
CA ALA A 11 4.35 -24.73 -51.74
C ALA A 11 5.53 -24.47 -52.67
N THR A 12 5.46 -23.40 -53.51
CA THR A 12 6.46 -23.05 -54.51
C THR A 12 7.21 -21.78 -54.11
N GLY A 13 8.20 -21.93 -53.22
CA GLY A 13 9.32 -21.00 -53.16
C GLY A 13 9.17 -19.76 -52.27
N ARG A 14 8.28 -19.72 -51.27
CA ARG A 14 8.25 -18.61 -50.28
C ARG A 14 9.46 -18.66 -49.39
N ASN A 15 10.23 -17.56 -49.32
CA ASN A 15 11.33 -17.38 -48.42
C ASN A 15 11.10 -16.12 -47.55
N GLY A 16 11.56 -16.12 -46.31
CA GLY A 16 11.55 -14.97 -45.41
C GLY A 16 10.52 -15.04 -44.30
N TRP A 17 10.37 -13.93 -43.61
CA TRP A 17 9.52 -13.77 -42.44
C TRP A 17 8.03 -13.79 -42.79
N SER A 18 7.23 -14.40 -41.91
CA SER A 18 5.77 -14.42 -41.97
C SER A 18 5.19 -14.34 -40.57
N GLN A 19 4.18 -13.50 -40.40
CA GLN A 19 3.46 -13.36 -39.10
C GLN A 19 2.08 -13.98 -39.19
N SER A 20 1.66 -14.63 -38.12
CA SER A 20 0.32 -15.16 -37.96
C SER A 20 -0.14 -14.92 -36.52
N GLY A 21 -1.09 -14.02 -36.33
CA GLY A 21 -1.41 -13.46 -34.99
C GLY A 21 -0.18 -12.78 -34.40
N ASP A 22 0.17 -13.13 -33.17
CA ASP A 22 1.36 -12.61 -32.50
C ASP A 22 2.64 -13.43 -32.79
N ASP A 23 2.50 -14.57 -33.48
CA ASP A 23 3.58 -15.50 -33.75
C ASP A 23 4.31 -15.19 -35.05
N TRP A 24 5.66 -15.31 -35.03
CA TRP A 24 6.51 -15.16 -36.20
C TRP A 24 7.10 -16.49 -36.65
N TYR A 25 7.21 -16.65 -37.96
CA TYR A 25 7.76 -17.83 -38.67
C TYR A 25 8.77 -17.40 -39.69
N TYR A 26 9.72 -18.25 -40.03
CA TYR A 26 10.63 -18.02 -41.14
C TYR A 26 10.61 -19.20 -42.10
N TYR A 27 10.47 -18.89 -43.38
CA TYR A 27 10.39 -19.87 -44.45
C TYR A 27 11.69 -19.86 -45.26
N LYS A 28 12.17 -21.08 -45.59
CA LYS A 28 13.31 -21.31 -46.48
C LYS A 28 12.88 -22.40 -47.46
N ASP A 29 13.00 -22.11 -48.78
CA ASP A 29 12.57 -22.98 -49.85
C ASP A 29 11.11 -23.51 -49.69
N GLY A 30 10.22 -22.59 -49.30
CA GLY A 30 8.79 -22.90 -49.11
C GLY A 30 8.44 -23.65 -47.84
N LYS A 31 9.40 -23.98 -47.00
CA LYS A 31 9.20 -24.71 -45.73
C LYS A 31 9.49 -23.83 -44.51
N ALA A 32 8.61 -23.86 -43.53
CA ALA A 32 8.86 -23.23 -42.24
C ALA A 32 10.06 -23.90 -41.55
N LEU A 33 10.96 -23.12 -40.97
CA LEU A 33 12.00 -23.62 -40.09
C LEU A 33 11.39 -24.19 -38.82
N LYS A 34 11.93 -25.30 -38.33
CA LYS A 34 11.42 -26.00 -37.14
C LYS A 34 12.57 -26.65 -36.39
N ASP A 35 12.47 -26.69 -35.06
CA ASP A 35 13.44 -27.31 -34.15
C ASP A 35 14.90 -26.96 -34.51
N THR A 36 15.17 -25.68 -34.77
CA THR A 36 16.48 -25.27 -35.27
C THR A 36 16.86 -23.86 -34.88
N PHE A 37 18.17 -23.69 -34.66
CA PHE A 37 18.80 -22.37 -34.69
C PHE A 37 19.05 -21.97 -36.16
N GLU A 38 18.76 -20.74 -36.51
CA GLU A 38 19.07 -20.18 -37.83
C GLU A 38 19.66 -18.77 -37.69
N GLU A 39 20.70 -18.49 -38.45
CA GLU A 39 21.26 -17.17 -38.58
C GLU A 39 20.65 -16.46 -39.79
N ILE A 40 19.93 -15.37 -39.55
CA ILE A 40 19.26 -14.59 -40.58
C ILE A 40 19.81 -13.17 -40.53
N ASN A 41 20.49 -12.76 -41.58
CA ASN A 41 21.14 -11.44 -41.72
C ASN A 41 22.12 -11.15 -40.55
N GLY A 42 22.86 -12.15 -40.06
CA GLY A 42 23.84 -11.99 -39.00
C GLY A 42 23.22 -12.02 -37.59
N VAL A 43 21.93 -12.27 -37.45
CA VAL A 43 21.22 -12.41 -36.20
C VAL A 43 20.73 -13.83 -36.00
N GLN A 44 20.98 -14.43 -34.84
CA GLN A 44 20.54 -15.77 -34.53
C GLN A 44 19.15 -15.81 -33.93
N TYR A 45 18.34 -16.77 -34.40
CA TYR A 45 16.98 -17.07 -33.98
C TYR A 45 16.84 -18.56 -33.66
N TYR A 46 15.80 -18.95 -32.92
CA TYR A 46 15.40 -20.34 -32.74
C TYR A 46 13.94 -20.48 -33.12
N PHE A 47 13.59 -21.60 -33.77
CA PHE A 47 12.25 -21.95 -34.19
C PHE A 47 11.84 -23.29 -33.57
N TRP A 48 10.68 -23.27 -32.90
CA TRP A 48 10.13 -24.44 -32.24
C TRP A 48 9.62 -25.51 -33.25
N SER A 49 9.24 -26.68 -32.74
CA SER A 49 8.69 -27.79 -33.57
C SER A 49 7.42 -27.42 -34.34
N ASP A 50 6.65 -26.46 -33.86
CA ASP A 50 5.49 -25.89 -34.56
C ASP A 50 5.87 -24.79 -35.55
N GLY A 51 7.13 -24.41 -35.61
CA GLY A 51 7.70 -23.37 -36.49
C GLY A 51 7.67 -21.97 -35.93
N LYS A 52 7.15 -21.74 -34.73
CA LYS A 52 7.13 -20.42 -34.09
C LYS A 52 8.54 -19.98 -33.68
N MET A 53 8.84 -18.71 -33.87
CA MET A 53 10.06 -18.09 -33.40
C MET A 53 10.04 -18.01 -31.87
N ALA A 54 11.14 -18.41 -31.21
CA ALA A 54 11.30 -18.28 -29.78
C ALA A 54 11.53 -16.84 -29.36
N THR A 55 10.93 -16.43 -28.23
CA THR A 55 11.13 -15.15 -27.55
C THR A 55 11.22 -15.37 -26.05
N GLY A 56 11.83 -14.43 -25.32
CA GLY A 56 12.00 -14.56 -23.89
C GLY A 56 13.00 -15.66 -23.52
N ARG A 57 12.82 -16.23 -22.30
CA ARG A 57 13.64 -17.35 -21.79
C ARG A 57 13.20 -18.67 -22.42
N PHE A 58 14.16 -19.46 -22.86
CA PHE A 58 13.92 -20.85 -23.34
C PHE A 58 15.15 -21.75 -23.14
N GLY A 59 14.93 -23.06 -23.08
CA GLY A 59 15.97 -24.08 -22.86
C GLY A 59 16.08 -25.03 -24.05
N ILE A 60 17.32 -25.28 -24.53
CA ILE A 60 17.63 -26.27 -25.54
C ILE A 60 18.87 -27.05 -25.10
N ASP A 61 18.76 -28.37 -25.05
CA ASP A 61 19.86 -29.30 -24.68
C ASP A 61 20.54 -28.96 -23.35
N GLY A 62 19.75 -28.51 -22.35
CA GLY A 62 20.23 -28.17 -21.02
C GLY A 62 20.85 -26.76 -20.92
N VAL A 63 20.91 -25.99 -22.00
CA VAL A 63 21.38 -24.61 -22.02
C VAL A 63 20.22 -23.65 -22.00
N THR A 64 20.28 -22.64 -21.13
CA THR A 64 19.25 -21.59 -21.04
C THR A 64 19.63 -20.38 -21.90
N TYR A 65 18.76 -20.09 -22.85
CA TYR A 65 18.86 -18.94 -23.76
C TYR A 65 17.87 -17.85 -23.37
N TRP A 66 18.13 -16.67 -23.89
CA TRP A 66 17.15 -15.57 -23.87
C TRP A 66 17.14 -14.87 -25.24
N ALA A 67 15.94 -14.64 -25.77
CA ALA A 67 15.75 -13.89 -26.99
C ALA A 67 14.90 -12.65 -26.72
N GLU A 68 15.25 -11.54 -27.37
CA GLU A 68 14.44 -10.32 -27.38
C GLU A 68 13.00 -10.59 -27.86
N PRO A 69 12.03 -9.75 -27.57
CA PRO A 69 10.68 -9.82 -28.18
C PRO A 69 10.72 -9.87 -29.72
N SER A 70 11.76 -9.31 -30.33
CA SER A 70 12.05 -9.44 -31.78
C SER A 70 12.56 -10.80 -32.21
N GLY A 71 12.78 -11.75 -31.27
CA GLY A 71 13.32 -13.08 -31.51
C GLY A 71 14.86 -13.16 -31.56
N GLN A 72 15.55 -12.04 -31.55
CA GLN A 72 17.03 -12.03 -31.57
C GLN A 72 17.57 -12.69 -30.32
N ILE A 73 18.33 -13.79 -30.47
CA ILE A 73 19.01 -14.47 -29.35
C ILE A 73 20.20 -13.61 -28.89
N VAL A 74 20.20 -13.30 -27.61
CA VAL A 74 21.27 -12.51 -26.99
C VAL A 74 22.46 -13.43 -26.68
N LYS A 75 23.65 -13.03 -27.15
CA LYS A 75 24.92 -13.72 -26.95
C LYS A 75 25.94 -12.77 -26.37
N VAL A 76 25.85 -12.54 -25.07
CA VAL A 76 26.78 -11.67 -24.34
C VAL A 76 27.33 -12.41 -23.12
N LYS A 77 28.24 -11.79 -22.41
CA LYS A 77 28.73 -12.24 -21.09
C LYS A 77 28.63 -11.07 -20.12
N GLY A 78 28.15 -11.33 -18.93
CA GLY A 78 27.89 -10.27 -17.95
C GLY A 78 26.51 -9.65 -18.10
N TRP A 79 26.37 -8.42 -17.61
CA TRP A 79 25.10 -7.69 -17.65
C TRP A 79 24.69 -7.27 -19.08
N TYR A 80 23.43 -7.46 -19.38
CA TYR A 80 22.77 -7.02 -20.59
C TYR A 80 21.47 -6.26 -20.25
N HIS A 81 21.33 -5.06 -20.79
CA HIS A 81 20.10 -4.29 -20.72
C HIS A 81 19.34 -4.43 -22.04
N SER A 82 18.12 -4.93 -21.97
CA SER A 82 17.23 -4.96 -23.13
C SER A 82 16.47 -3.65 -23.27
N ASP A 83 16.68 -2.95 -24.36
CA ASP A 83 15.91 -1.73 -24.69
C ASP A 83 14.45 -2.05 -25.04
N GLN A 84 14.14 -3.31 -25.41
CA GLN A 84 12.79 -3.73 -25.75
C GLN A 84 11.94 -4.04 -24.52
N THR A 85 12.54 -4.58 -23.45
CA THR A 85 11.84 -4.89 -22.18
C THR A 85 12.10 -3.88 -21.07
N GLY A 86 13.17 -3.08 -21.20
CA GLY A 86 13.66 -2.18 -20.15
C GLY A 86 14.25 -2.92 -18.94
N LYS A 87 14.57 -4.20 -19.08
CA LYS A 87 15.05 -5.06 -17.99
C LYS A 87 16.53 -5.40 -18.12
N TRP A 88 17.17 -5.71 -16.98
CA TRP A 88 18.54 -6.20 -16.92
C TRP A 88 18.57 -7.71 -16.77
N TYR A 89 19.50 -8.37 -17.49
CA TYR A 89 19.74 -9.80 -17.50
C TYR A 89 21.22 -10.09 -17.26
N TRP A 90 21.54 -11.25 -16.65
CA TRP A 90 22.92 -11.66 -16.47
C TRP A 90 23.23 -12.93 -17.27
N PHE A 91 24.31 -12.91 -18.03
CA PHE A 91 24.82 -14.08 -18.75
C PHE A 91 26.17 -14.51 -18.19
N ASP A 92 26.33 -15.79 -17.98
CA ASP A 92 27.54 -16.37 -17.44
C ASP A 92 28.73 -16.29 -18.42
N LYS A 93 29.89 -16.88 -18.03
CA LYS A 93 31.09 -16.93 -18.87
C LYS A 93 30.91 -17.74 -20.18
N ASN A 94 29.91 -18.61 -20.26
CA ASN A 94 29.53 -19.38 -21.43
C ASN A 94 28.51 -18.66 -22.32
N GLY A 95 27.91 -17.55 -21.82
CA GLY A 95 26.82 -16.84 -22.46
C GLY A 95 25.44 -17.48 -22.16
N GLU A 96 25.33 -18.24 -21.08
CA GLU A 96 24.08 -18.84 -20.62
C GLU A 96 23.38 -17.87 -19.67
N LEU A 97 22.05 -17.72 -19.82
CA LEU A 97 21.25 -16.86 -18.98
C LEU A 97 21.16 -17.42 -17.54
N ALA A 98 21.50 -16.61 -16.56
CA ALA A 98 21.25 -16.92 -15.16
C ALA A 98 19.78 -16.74 -14.82
N THR A 99 19.19 -17.72 -14.11
CA THR A 99 17.79 -17.70 -13.66
C THR A 99 17.68 -18.24 -12.23
N GLU A 100 16.74 -17.70 -11.44
CA GLU A 100 16.51 -18.08 -10.04
C GLU A 100 17.81 -18.19 -9.23
N GLN A 101 18.65 -17.19 -9.36
CA GLN A 101 20.00 -17.24 -8.81
C GLN A 101 20.38 -15.99 -8.04
N LEU A 102 20.99 -16.20 -6.87
CA LEU A 102 21.72 -15.17 -6.15
C LEU A 102 23.14 -15.10 -6.71
N LEU A 103 23.44 -14.04 -7.44
CA LEU A 103 24.76 -13.78 -8.04
C LEU A 103 25.64 -13.05 -7.04
N ASP A 104 26.91 -13.48 -6.89
CA ASP A 104 27.96 -12.73 -6.19
C ASP A 104 28.98 -12.22 -7.22
N LEU A 105 28.94 -10.92 -7.49
CA LEU A 105 29.79 -10.28 -8.47
C LEU A 105 30.75 -9.31 -7.78
N ASN A 106 31.95 -9.81 -7.49
CA ASN A 106 33.00 -9.06 -6.77
C ASN A 106 32.55 -8.55 -5.39
N GLY A 107 31.79 -9.38 -4.64
CA GLY A 107 31.30 -9.07 -3.30
C GLY A 107 30.00 -8.27 -3.28
N THR A 108 29.45 -7.89 -4.43
CA THR A 108 28.11 -7.32 -4.54
C THR A 108 27.14 -8.40 -4.99
N LYS A 109 26.06 -8.57 -4.23
CA LYS A 109 25.04 -9.57 -4.53
C LYS A 109 23.91 -8.97 -5.36
N TYR A 110 23.40 -9.77 -6.30
CA TYR A 110 22.24 -9.46 -7.15
C TYR A 110 21.35 -10.69 -7.21
N TYR A 111 20.09 -10.51 -7.48
CA TYR A 111 19.19 -11.62 -7.73
C TYR A 111 18.51 -11.48 -9.09
N VAL A 112 18.48 -12.58 -9.83
CA VAL A 112 17.72 -12.74 -11.07
C VAL A 112 16.62 -13.77 -10.85
N ASN A 113 15.40 -13.44 -11.29
CA ASN A 113 14.23 -14.28 -11.12
C ASN A 113 14.19 -15.45 -12.13
N TRP A 114 13.10 -16.18 -12.14
CA TRP A 114 12.85 -17.28 -13.08
C TRP A 114 13.03 -16.89 -14.56
N ASP A 115 12.60 -15.69 -14.93
CA ASP A 115 12.73 -15.18 -16.30
C ASP A 115 14.12 -14.58 -16.60
N GLY A 116 15.04 -14.62 -15.63
CA GLY A 116 16.39 -14.05 -15.71
C GLY A 116 16.44 -12.55 -15.46
N GLU A 117 15.35 -11.90 -15.08
CA GLU A 117 15.28 -10.45 -14.83
C GLU A 117 15.91 -10.09 -13.49
N MET A 118 16.83 -9.13 -13.48
CA MET A 118 17.40 -8.55 -12.26
C MET A 118 16.30 -7.89 -11.43
N GLN A 119 16.23 -8.22 -10.15
CA GLN A 119 15.24 -7.68 -9.22
C GLN A 119 15.75 -6.43 -8.51
N THR A 120 14.83 -5.51 -8.22
CA THR A 120 15.06 -4.26 -7.46
C THR A 120 13.89 -4.00 -6.52
N GLY A 121 14.13 -3.29 -5.40
CA GLY A 121 13.13 -3.10 -4.36
C GLY A 121 13.01 -4.30 -3.47
N VAL A 122 11.82 -4.53 -2.94
CA VAL A 122 11.49 -5.74 -2.17
C VAL A 122 10.96 -6.81 -3.12
N PHE A 123 11.45 -8.02 -2.97
CA PHE A 123 11.05 -9.17 -3.78
C PHE A 123 11.24 -10.48 -3.02
N GLU A 124 10.47 -11.49 -3.42
CA GLU A 124 10.66 -12.86 -2.95
C GLU A 124 11.76 -13.53 -3.80
N ALA A 125 12.80 -13.99 -3.15
CA ALA A 125 13.90 -14.71 -3.77
C ALA A 125 13.79 -16.21 -3.47
N SER A 126 13.92 -17.03 -4.50
CA SER A 126 14.12 -18.47 -4.40
C SER A 126 15.42 -18.85 -5.11
N TYR A 127 16.36 -19.47 -4.42
CA TYR A 127 17.66 -19.84 -4.99
C TYR A 127 18.26 -21.02 -4.24
N GLU A 128 19.19 -21.72 -4.90
CA GLU A 128 19.93 -22.81 -4.27
C GLU A 128 21.18 -22.28 -3.56
N GLU A 129 21.33 -22.64 -2.28
CA GLU A 129 22.52 -22.35 -1.49
C GLU A 129 22.98 -23.62 -0.76
N ASN A 130 24.21 -24.06 -1.04
CA ASN A 130 24.80 -25.28 -0.46
C ASN A 130 23.93 -26.55 -0.64
N GLY A 131 23.28 -26.71 -1.80
CA GLY A 131 22.42 -27.85 -2.12
C GLY A 131 21.02 -27.79 -1.53
N ASN A 132 20.61 -26.66 -0.93
CA ASN A 132 19.30 -26.44 -0.37
C ASN A 132 18.60 -25.24 -1.01
N TRP A 133 17.29 -25.36 -1.23
CA TRP A 133 16.48 -24.21 -1.66
C TRP A 133 16.26 -23.25 -0.50
N VAL A 134 16.56 -21.99 -0.75
CA VAL A 134 16.37 -20.86 0.18
C VAL A 134 15.26 -19.96 -0.36
N TYR A 135 14.32 -19.59 0.52
CA TYR A 135 13.23 -18.67 0.22
C TYR A 135 13.33 -17.48 1.17
N LYS A 136 13.50 -16.27 0.64
CA LYS A 136 13.66 -15.06 1.44
C LYS A 136 13.03 -13.84 0.76
N THR A 137 12.43 -12.97 1.56
CA THR A 137 12.11 -11.60 1.10
C THR A 137 13.35 -10.74 1.24
N LEU A 138 13.87 -10.23 0.14
CA LEU A 138 15.11 -9.44 0.08
C LEU A 138 14.83 -8.02 -0.40
N PHE A 139 15.80 -7.13 -0.15
CA PHE A 139 15.81 -5.76 -0.66
C PHE A 139 17.04 -5.54 -1.55
N ALA A 140 16.82 -5.02 -2.76
CA ALA A 140 17.88 -4.48 -3.61
C ALA A 140 17.60 -3.00 -3.93
N ASP A 141 18.64 -2.21 -4.00
CA ASP A 141 18.55 -0.82 -4.40
C ASP A 141 18.20 -0.65 -5.89
N ALA A 142 18.13 0.58 -6.37
CA ALA A 142 17.78 0.88 -7.76
C ALA A 142 18.80 0.33 -8.78
N SER A 143 20.04 0.01 -8.35
CA SER A 143 21.06 -0.64 -9.18
C SER A 143 20.94 -2.17 -9.19
N GLY A 144 20.01 -2.75 -8.41
CA GLY A 144 19.88 -4.19 -8.20
C GLY A 144 20.81 -4.75 -7.13
N ALA A 145 21.66 -3.92 -6.50
CA ALA A 145 22.57 -4.38 -5.46
C ALA A 145 21.80 -4.74 -4.18
N ILE A 146 21.93 -5.99 -3.74
CA ILE A 146 21.30 -6.49 -2.52
C ILE A 146 22.17 -6.11 -1.31
N ASN A 147 21.54 -5.41 -0.38
CA ASN A 147 22.18 -5.07 0.89
C ASN A 147 21.55 -5.88 2.03
N MET A 148 22.25 -6.93 2.45
CA MET A 148 21.82 -7.82 3.54
C MET A 148 22.21 -7.32 4.93
N SER A 149 22.92 -6.18 5.05
CA SER A 149 23.19 -5.60 6.37
C SER A 149 21.90 -5.05 6.98
N SER A 150 21.66 -5.40 8.25
CA SER A 150 20.49 -4.91 8.98
C SER A 150 20.44 -3.37 9.05
N GLY A 151 19.23 -2.83 9.08
CA GLY A 151 18.99 -1.40 9.19
C GLY A 151 18.07 -0.84 8.12
N TRP A 152 17.85 0.45 8.21
CA TRP A 152 16.99 1.19 7.30
C TRP A 152 17.57 1.28 5.89
N LYS A 153 16.71 1.10 4.89
CA LYS A 153 17.01 1.23 3.47
C LYS A 153 15.95 2.11 2.81
N ALA A 154 16.38 2.90 1.83
CA ALA A 154 15.49 3.74 1.05
C ALA A 154 15.53 3.36 -0.42
N LYS A 155 14.38 3.39 -1.08
CA LYS A 155 14.26 3.32 -2.54
C LYS A 155 13.17 4.29 -2.98
N ASN A 156 13.51 5.28 -3.80
CA ASN A 156 12.67 6.44 -4.07
C ASN A 156 12.33 7.15 -2.75
N ASP A 157 11.06 7.40 -2.48
CA ASP A 157 10.58 8.01 -1.22
C ASP A 157 10.16 6.98 -0.17
N ASP A 158 10.25 5.67 -0.49
CA ASP A 158 9.84 4.58 0.39
C ASP A 158 10.98 4.12 1.29
N TRP A 159 10.63 3.78 2.55
CA TRP A 159 11.55 3.26 3.54
C TRP A 159 11.24 1.80 3.86
N TYR A 160 12.31 1.01 4.00
CA TYR A 160 12.30 -0.41 4.30
C TYR A 160 13.25 -0.71 5.46
N TYR A 161 13.02 -1.80 6.16
CA TYR A 161 13.94 -2.24 7.20
C TYR A 161 14.41 -3.67 6.95
N VAL A 162 15.72 -3.84 6.80
CA VAL A 162 16.36 -5.17 6.73
C VAL A 162 16.68 -5.63 8.15
N LYS A 163 16.16 -6.80 8.52
CA LYS A 163 16.37 -7.42 9.83
C LYS A 163 17.76 -8.04 9.94
N ALA A 164 18.16 -8.46 11.16
CA ALA A 164 19.49 -9.04 11.40
C ALA A 164 19.78 -10.33 10.61
N ASP A 165 18.73 -11.04 10.20
CA ASP A 165 18.83 -12.25 9.37
C ASP A 165 18.89 -11.96 7.86
N GLY A 166 18.90 -10.68 7.48
CA GLY A 166 18.95 -10.20 6.09
C GLY A 166 17.59 -10.18 5.38
N THR A 167 16.50 -10.53 6.07
CA THR A 167 15.14 -10.42 5.52
C THR A 167 14.56 -9.02 5.72
N VAL A 168 13.58 -8.65 4.91
CA VAL A 168 12.87 -7.36 5.04
C VAL A 168 11.71 -7.52 6.03
N ALA A 169 11.52 -6.51 6.89
CA ALA A 169 10.31 -6.39 7.69
C ALA A 169 9.11 -6.17 6.74
N LYS A 170 8.07 -7.00 6.88
CA LYS A 170 6.95 -7.05 5.94
C LYS A 170 5.73 -7.57 6.67
N ASP A 171 4.59 -6.91 6.47
CA ASP A 171 3.30 -7.30 7.05
C ASP A 171 3.37 -7.52 8.58
N GLU A 172 4.15 -6.68 9.25
CA GLU A 172 4.43 -6.79 10.68
C GLU A 172 4.64 -5.42 11.34
N ILE A 173 4.50 -5.39 12.66
CA ILE A 173 5.01 -4.30 13.50
C ILE A 173 6.37 -4.73 14.04
N ALA A 174 7.43 -3.98 13.74
CA ALA A 174 8.79 -4.23 14.22
C ALA A 174 9.23 -3.17 15.22
N GLU A 175 9.90 -3.62 16.31
CA GLU A 175 10.55 -2.71 17.25
C GLU A 175 11.99 -2.45 16.81
N ILE A 176 12.29 -1.18 16.54
CA ILE A 176 13.57 -0.73 16.00
C ILE A 176 14.06 0.46 16.82
N GLY A 177 15.17 0.29 17.52
CA GLY A 177 15.72 1.35 18.36
C GLY A 177 14.78 1.85 19.46
N GLY A 178 13.93 0.97 20.00
CA GLY A 178 12.96 1.26 21.07
C GLY A 178 11.71 1.97 20.58
N LYS A 179 11.46 2.03 19.27
CA LYS A 179 10.23 2.53 18.64
C LYS A 179 9.60 1.43 17.80
N LYS A 180 8.29 1.43 17.70
CA LYS A 180 7.54 0.51 16.85
C LYS A 180 7.25 1.15 15.50
N TYR A 181 7.34 0.35 14.43
CA TYR A 181 7.07 0.73 13.06
C TYR A 181 6.22 -0.33 12.40
N LYS A 182 5.24 0.07 11.62
CA LYS A 182 4.41 -0.86 10.85
C LYS A 182 4.87 -0.89 9.40
N PHE A 183 4.96 -2.11 8.86
CA PHE A 183 5.36 -2.35 7.48
C PHE A 183 4.22 -3.02 6.71
N SER A 184 3.96 -2.54 5.51
CA SER A 184 2.96 -3.08 4.59
C SER A 184 3.34 -4.48 4.08
N GLY A 185 2.42 -5.14 3.37
CA GLY A 185 2.68 -6.39 2.65
C GLY A 185 3.77 -6.29 1.58
N ASP A 186 4.10 -5.08 1.11
CA ASP A 186 5.21 -4.82 0.21
C ASP A 186 6.51 -4.44 0.94
N GLY A 187 6.49 -4.47 2.28
CA GLY A 187 7.63 -4.13 3.15
C GLY A 187 7.90 -2.63 3.28
N ILE A 188 6.99 -1.77 2.81
CA ILE A 188 7.11 -0.32 2.94
C ILE A 188 6.72 0.11 4.35
N MET A 189 7.54 0.96 5.00
CA MET A 189 7.19 1.59 6.26
C MET A 189 5.99 2.51 6.08
N GLU A 190 4.95 2.30 6.87
CA GLU A 190 3.73 3.10 6.81
C GLU A 190 3.82 4.33 7.73
N THR A 191 3.12 5.41 7.38
CA THR A 191 3.07 6.68 8.12
C THR A 191 1.65 7.20 8.23
N GLY A 192 1.39 8.11 9.18
CA GLY A 192 0.06 8.70 9.36
C GLY A 192 -0.95 7.71 9.93
N ARG A 193 -2.19 7.72 9.41
CA ARG A 193 -3.23 6.76 9.82
C ARG A 193 -3.11 5.48 8.99
N ILE A 194 -2.90 4.37 9.66
CA ILE A 194 -2.66 3.06 9.06
C ILE A 194 -3.84 2.15 9.40
N TYR A 195 -4.53 1.63 8.39
CA TYR A 195 -5.68 0.76 8.55
C TYR A 195 -5.29 -0.71 8.47
N GLU A 196 -5.89 -1.52 9.32
CA GLU A 196 -5.74 -2.97 9.34
C GLU A 196 -7.11 -3.63 9.52
N TRP A 197 -7.37 -4.66 8.73
CA TRP A 197 -8.55 -5.50 8.88
C TRP A 197 -8.13 -6.81 9.56
N ASP A 198 -8.64 -7.08 10.78
CA ASP A 198 -8.28 -8.29 11.55
C ASP A 198 -9.19 -9.50 11.25
N GLY A 199 -10.14 -9.34 10.33
CA GLY A 199 -11.13 -10.36 9.95
C GLY A 199 -12.52 -10.14 10.56
N GLU A 200 -12.63 -9.31 11.59
CA GLU A 200 -13.88 -8.98 12.29
C GLU A 200 -14.20 -7.49 12.21
N GLU A 201 -13.23 -6.62 12.49
CA GLU A 201 -13.42 -5.18 12.46
C GLU A 201 -12.19 -4.43 11.88
N SER A 202 -12.43 -3.22 11.41
CA SER A 202 -11.37 -2.29 11.02
C SER A 202 -10.71 -1.70 12.25
N GLN A 203 -9.41 -1.89 12.32
CA GLN A 203 -8.55 -1.28 13.32
C GLN A 203 -7.60 -0.30 12.65
N TYR A 204 -7.02 0.61 13.40
CA TYR A 204 -6.02 1.50 12.85
C TYR A 204 -5.00 1.94 13.89
N TYR A 205 -3.86 2.38 13.37
CA TYR A 205 -2.72 2.87 14.12
C TYR A 205 -2.44 4.30 13.69
N ILE A 206 -1.72 5.05 14.51
CA ILE A 206 -1.24 6.39 14.15
C ILE A 206 0.28 6.40 14.29
N ALA A 207 0.96 6.68 13.17
CA ALA A 207 2.39 6.90 13.11
C ALA A 207 2.70 8.39 12.92
N ASP A 208 3.82 8.83 13.48
CA ASP A 208 4.34 10.16 13.23
C ASP A 208 4.98 10.27 11.82
N ASN A 209 5.46 11.46 11.44
CA ASN A 209 6.09 11.70 10.15
C ASN A 209 7.41 10.91 9.94
N SER A 210 7.97 10.33 10.99
CA SER A 210 9.13 9.43 10.92
C SER A 210 8.73 7.96 10.76
N GLY A 211 7.42 7.65 10.72
CA GLY A 211 6.86 6.31 10.69
C GLY A 211 6.77 5.63 12.05
N ALA A 212 7.26 6.28 13.13
CA ALA A 212 7.16 5.69 14.44
C ALA A 212 5.72 5.71 14.96
N LEU A 213 5.19 4.54 15.34
CA LEU A 213 3.86 4.43 15.95
C LEU A 213 3.83 5.20 17.28
N ILE A 214 2.78 5.99 17.46
CA ILE A 214 2.48 6.61 18.75
C ILE A 214 1.94 5.53 19.66
N THR A 215 2.58 5.27 20.79
CA THR A 215 2.22 4.18 21.71
C THR A 215 1.96 4.70 23.11
N ASN A 216 0.92 4.17 23.79
CA ASN A 216 0.49 4.58 25.14
C ASN A 216 0.37 6.10 25.29
N ASN A 217 -0.11 6.80 24.27
CA ASN A 217 -0.12 8.26 24.28
C ASN A 217 -1.26 8.83 23.42
N TRP A 218 -1.51 10.10 23.65
CA TRP A 218 -2.39 10.91 22.81
C TRP A 218 -1.74 11.18 21.45
N ALA A 219 -2.53 11.05 20.39
CA ALA A 219 -2.17 11.34 19.01
C ALA A 219 -3.15 12.36 18.42
N PHE A 220 -2.64 13.44 17.84
CA PHE A 220 -3.46 14.40 17.11
C PHE A 220 -3.35 14.13 15.61
N PHE A 221 -4.48 13.83 14.96
CA PHE A 221 -4.54 13.52 13.53
C PHE A 221 -5.89 13.97 12.94
N ASP A 222 -5.89 14.56 11.76
CA ASP A 222 -7.09 15.06 11.07
C ASP A 222 -8.00 15.95 11.94
N LEU A 223 -7.37 16.84 12.73
CA LEU A 223 -8.02 17.81 13.63
C LEU A 223 -8.72 17.16 14.85
N GLU A 224 -8.49 15.89 15.13
CA GLU A 224 -9.04 15.15 16.26
C GLU A 224 -7.96 14.51 17.12
N TRP A 225 -8.27 14.27 18.39
CA TRP A 225 -7.41 13.58 19.32
C TRP A 225 -7.83 12.11 19.45
N TYR A 226 -6.83 11.24 19.49
CA TYR A 226 -6.95 9.81 19.67
C TYR A 226 -6.03 9.35 20.78
N TYR A 227 -6.29 8.21 21.40
CA TYR A 227 -5.38 7.59 22.34
C TYR A 227 -5.01 6.19 21.87
N THR A 228 -3.73 5.86 21.93
CA THR A 228 -3.21 4.58 21.44
C THR A 228 -2.75 3.69 22.59
N ASP A 229 -2.84 2.38 22.41
CA ASP A 229 -2.32 1.38 23.34
C ASP A 229 -0.79 1.17 23.20
N ALA A 230 -0.27 0.14 23.90
CA ALA A 230 1.14 -0.21 23.89
C ALA A 230 1.66 -0.68 22.52
N ASP A 231 0.77 -1.12 21.62
CA ASP A 231 1.11 -1.55 20.27
C ASP A 231 0.89 -0.45 19.23
N GLY A 232 0.37 0.73 19.66
CA GLY A 232 0.08 1.87 18.80
C GLY A 232 -1.31 1.79 18.16
N LYS A 233 -2.13 0.80 18.55
CA LYS A 233 -3.50 0.65 18.08
C LYS A 233 -4.38 1.70 18.74
N VAL A 234 -5.25 2.36 17.96
CA VAL A 234 -6.19 3.34 18.49
C VAL A 234 -7.27 2.66 19.30
N LEU A 235 -7.46 3.15 20.53
CA LEU A 235 -8.50 2.70 21.43
C LEU A 235 -9.85 3.33 21.05
N LYS A 236 -10.96 2.62 21.30
CA LYS A 236 -12.33 3.03 20.98
C LYS A 236 -13.27 2.69 22.13
N ASP A 237 -14.42 3.35 22.18
CA ASP A 237 -15.53 3.08 23.11
C ASP A 237 -15.11 2.90 24.57
N GLN A 238 -14.21 3.74 25.06
CA GLN A 238 -13.71 3.58 26.42
C GLN A 238 -13.21 4.86 27.07
N TRP A 239 -13.19 4.81 28.40
CA TRP A 239 -12.67 5.90 29.23
C TRP A 239 -11.15 5.84 29.36
N ILE A 240 -10.50 7.00 29.26
CA ILE A 240 -9.08 7.18 29.54
C ILE A 240 -8.96 7.99 30.85
N GLY A 241 -8.40 7.34 31.88
CA GLY A 241 -8.20 7.96 33.18
C GLY A 241 -9.48 8.43 33.88
N GLY A 242 -10.67 7.99 33.45
CA GLY A 242 -11.96 8.43 33.97
C GLY A 242 -12.35 9.86 33.65
N THR A 243 -11.53 10.56 32.86
CA THR A 243 -11.69 11.98 32.51
C THR A 243 -12.07 12.15 31.05
N TYR A 244 -11.47 11.40 30.14
CA TYR A 244 -11.67 11.44 28.70
C TYR A 244 -12.44 10.22 28.25
N TYR A 245 -13.21 10.35 27.19
CA TYR A 245 -13.87 9.22 26.53
C TYR A 245 -13.50 9.18 25.06
N LEU A 246 -13.22 7.99 24.55
CA LEU A 246 -12.98 7.75 23.14
C LEU A 246 -14.26 7.17 22.52
N ARG A 247 -14.72 7.78 21.43
CA ARG A 247 -15.93 7.36 20.70
C ARG A 247 -15.69 6.03 19.95
N ASP A 248 -16.71 5.53 19.28
CA ASP A 248 -16.68 4.31 18.45
C ASP A 248 -15.72 4.42 17.26
N ASP A 249 -15.48 5.64 16.76
CA ASP A 249 -14.46 5.92 15.74
C ASP A 249 -13.05 6.14 16.31
N GLY A 250 -12.90 6.08 17.65
CA GLY A 250 -11.66 6.31 18.40
C GLY A 250 -11.34 7.77 18.67
N SER A 251 -12.11 8.73 18.15
CA SER A 251 -11.88 10.14 18.43
C SER A 251 -12.24 10.50 19.87
N MET A 252 -11.51 11.46 20.44
CA MET A 252 -11.79 11.98 21.79
C MET A 252 -13.14 12.72 21.80
N ALA A 253 -13.99 12.39 22.73
CA ALA A 253 -15.28 13.05 22.92
C ALA A 253 -15.09 14.52 23.33
N ILE A 254 -15.79 15.42 22.63
CA ILE A 254 -15.97 16.84 22.97
C ILE A 254 -17.45 17.18 22.86
N GLY A 255 -17.93 18.16 23.61
CA GLY A 255 -19.35 18.53 23.65
C GLY A 255 -20.21 17.43 24.27
N ALA A 256 -21.47 17.34 23.86
CA ALA A 256 -22.42 16.33 24.34
C ALA A 256 -22.17 14.98 23.67
N THR A 257 -22.04 13.93 24.45
CA THR A 257 -21.79 12.57 23.98
C THR A 257 -22.60 11.57 24.82
N ASP A 258 -23.38 10.71 24.15
CA ASP A 258 -24.14 9.65 24.80
C ASP A 258 -23.26 8.42 25.03
N ILE A 259 -23.18 7.97 26.27
CA ILE A 259 -22.37 6.83 26.71
C ILE A 259 -23.22 5.96 27.63
N ASP A 260 -23.47 4.72 27.24
CA ASP A 260 -24.27 3.76 28.03
C ASP A 260 -25.66 4.32 28.44
N GLY A 261 -26.30 5.09 27.56
CA GLY A 261 -27.62 5.68 27.77
C GLY A 261 -27.63 6.90 28.69
N LYS A 262 -26.47 7.47 28.99
CA LYS A 262 -26.31 8.74 29.71
C LYS A 262 -25.62 9.75 28.84
N THR A 263 -26.07 11.00 28.89
CA THR A 263 -25.41 12.11 28.17
C THR A 263 -24.39 12.79 29.06
N PHE A 264 -23.15 12.77 28.62
CA PHE A 264 -22.01 13.46 29.25
C PHE A 264 -21.67 14.73 28.47
N ILE A 265 -21.25 15.77 29.16
CA ILE A 265 -20.68 16.98 28.58
C ILE A 265 -19.19 16.98 28.78
N PHE A 266 -18.46 17.18 27.69
CA PHE A 266 -17.01 17.34 27.66
C PHE A 266 -16.65 18.74 27.18
N ASP A 267 -15.60 19.34 27.76
CA ASP A 267 -15.07 20.63 27.26
C ASP A 267 -14.31 20.45 25.93
N GLU A 268 -13.80 21.56 25.38
CA GLU A 268 -13.02 21.55 24.14
C GLU A 268 -11.71 20.76 24.25
N ASN A 269 -11.22 20.51 25.45
CA ASN A 269 -10.02 19.72 25.74
C ASN A 269 -10.36 18.25 26.07
N GLY A 270 -11.63 17.85 25.95
CA GLY A 270 -12.12 16.49 26.19
C GLY A 270 -12.29 16.15 27.68
N HIS A 271 -12.21 17.08 28.61
CA HIS A 271 -12.43 16.78 30.03
C HIS A 271 -13.92 16.64 30.31
N LYS A 272 -14.29 15.56 30.97
CA LYS A 272 -15.67 15.36 31.47
C LYS A 272 -16.03 16.44 32.47
N LYS A 273 -17.12 17.17 32.23
CA LYS A 273 -17.65 18.23 33.07
C LYS A 273 -18.92 17.84 33.80
N MET A 274 -19.88 17.27 33.09
CA MET A 274 -21.24 17.11 33.58
C MET A 274 -21.86 15.79 33.07
N ILE A 275 -22.80 15.24 33.86
CA ILE A 275 -23.69 14.15 33.45
C ILE A 275 -25.10 14.71 33.44
N MET A 276 -25.80 14.71 32.31
CA MET A 276 -27.07 15.40 32.12
C MET A 276 -28.22 14.77 32.91
N GLU A 277 -28.25 13.44 33.06
CA GLU A 277 -29.30 12.72 33.78
C GLU A 277 -29.32 13.02 35.29
N GLU A 278 -28.23 13.62 35.80
CA GLU A 278 -28.13 14.07 37.19
C GLU A 278 -28.65 15.50 37.38
N GLN A 279 -28.98 16.19 36.28
CA GLN A 279 -29.43 17.57 36.29
C GLN A 279 -30.98 17.66 36.25
N LYS A 280 -31.52 18.69 36.90
CA LYS A 280 -32.93 19.04 36.79
C LYS A 280 -33.20 19.76 35.46
N ASP A 281 -34.48 19.79 35.04
CA ASP A 281 -34.86 20.55 33.86
C ASP A 281 -34.50 22.05 33.99
N GLY A 282 -33.91 22.60 32.95
CA GLY A 282 -33.51 24.00 32.94
C GLY A 282 -32.20 24.27 32.18
N TRP A 283 -31.75 25.52 32.28
CA TRP A 283 -30.50 25.99 31.69
C TRP A 283 -29.30 25.73 32.59
N TYR A 284 -28.20 25.31 32.00
CA TYR A 284 -26.93 25.09 32.65
C TYR A 284 -25.81 25.80 31.88
N LEU A 285 -24.95 26.54 32.60
CA LEU A 285 -23.77 27.18 32.06
C LEU A 285 -22.56 26.36 32.49
N GLU A 286 -21.81 25.85 31.52
CA GLU A 286 -20.56 25.13 31.76
C GLU A 286 -19.49 25.58 30.75
N ASP A 287 -18.34 25.98 31.22
CA ASP A 287 -17.19 26.50 30.45
C ASP A 287 -17.55 27.65 29.45
N GLY A 288 -18.59 28.43 29.78
CA GLY A 288 -19.06 29.53 28.92
C GLY A 288 -20.12 29.14 27.91
N ASP A 289 -20.43 27.87 27.77
CA ASP A 289 -21.50 27.36 26.92
C ASP A 289 -22.80 27.11 27.73
N TRP A 290 -23.93 27.45 27.14
CA TRP A 290 -25.25 27.17 27.70
C TRP A 290 -25.84 25.88 27.15
N TYR A 291 -26.36 25.05 28.04
CA TYR A 291 -27.04 23.80 27.77
C TYR A 291 -28.47 23.83 28.35
N TYR A 292 -29.42 23.16 27.70
CA TYR A 292 -30.77 23.02 28.24
C TYR A 292 -31.16 21.56 28.43
N VAL A 293 -31.51 21.20 29.65
CA VAL A 293 -32.03 19.87 30.02
C VAL A 293 -33.54 19.89 30.06
N LYS A 294 -34.17 18.87 29.50
CA LYS A 294 -35.62 18.63 29.61
C LYS A 294 -35.85 17.13 29.76
N ASP A 295 -36.68 16.78 30.74
CA ASP A 295 -37.00 15.38 31.08
C ASP A 295 -35.74 14.52 31.30
N GLY A 296 -34.72 15.09 31.95
CA GLY A 296 -33.42 14.43 32.21
C GLY A 296 -32.55 14.18 30.94
N LYS A 297 -32.89 14.87 29.83
CA LYS A 297 -32.15 14.73 28.56
C LYS A 297 -31.65 16.08 28.07
N LEU A 298 -30.50 16.07 27.45
CA LEU A 298 -29.98 17.24 26.76
C LEU A 298 -30.86 17.56 25.55
N SER A 299 -31.29 18.80 25.44
CA SER A 299 -32.06 19.28 24.27
C SER A 299 -31.09 19.63 23.13
N THR A 300 -31.51 19.35 21.89
CA THR A 300 -30.77 19.69 20.66
C THR A 300 -31.73 20.27 19.61
N GLY A 301 -31.17 21.03 18.66
CA GLY A 301 -31.96 21.69 17.63
C GLY A 301 -32.75 22.90 18.19
N TRP A 302 -33.88 23.22 17.57
CA TRP A 302 -34.74 24.33 18.02
C TRP A 302 -35.56 23.94 19.24
N ILE A 303 -35.52 24.80 20.27
CA ILE A 303 -36.42 24.71 21.44
C ILE A 303 -37.20 26.00 21.60
N ASP A 304 -38.44 25.90 22.12
CA ASP A 304 -39.34 27.04 22.38
C ASP A 304 -39.67 27.09 23.89
N LEU A 305 -39.21 28.15 24.55
CA LEU A 305 -39.40 28.43 25.96
C LEU A 305 -40.14 29.77 26.15
N GLY A 306 -40.99 30.15 25.15
CA GLY A 306 -41.53 31.50 25.02
C GLY A 306 -40.67 32.42 24.15
N GLN A 307 -39.42 32.06 23.99
CA GLN A 307 -38.47 32.52 22.99
C GLN A 307 -37.83 31.28 22.36
N LYS A 308 -37.37 31.40 21.11
CA LYS A 308 -36.77 30.27 20.39
C LYS A 308 -35.26 30.33 20.48
N TYR A 309 -34.66 29.20 20.82
CA TYR A 309 -33.21 29.00 20.92
C TYR A 309 -32.80 27.84 20.02
N TYR A 310 -31.61 27.90 19.49
CA TYR A 310 -31.00 26.78 18.74
C TYR A 310 -29.81 26.20 19.49
N LEU A 311 -29.82 24.89 19.66
CA LEU A 311 -28.79 24.14 20.35
C LEU A 311 -28.08 23.23 19.32
N ALA A 312 -26.83 23.59 18.97
CA ALA A 312 -25.96 22.76 18.15
C ALA A 312 -25.20 21.80 19.08
N ASP A 313 -25.37 20.50 18.86
CA ASP A 313 -24.74 19.48 19.71
C ASP A 313 -24.96 19.72 21.22
N GLY A 314 -26.20 20.22 21.56
CA GLY A 314 -26.57 20.56 22.91
C GLY A 314 -26.15 21.92 23.40
N ARG A 315 -25.26 22.62 22.75
CA ARG A 315 -24.79 23.98 23.10
C ARG A 315 -25.63 25.06 22.42
N MET A 316 -26.04 26.07 23.17
CA MET A 316 -26.77 27.21 22.63
C MET A 316 -25.87 28.00 21.67
N VAL A 317 -26.35 28.17 20.44
CA VAL A 317 -25.63 29.02 19.47
C VAL A 317 -26.00 30.48 19.69
N THR A 318 -25.02 31.35 19.72
CA THR A 318 -25.17 32.80 19.81
C THR A 318 -24.42 33.49 18.66
N ASN A 319 -24.94 34.67 18.24
CA ASN A 319 -24.34 35.47 17.17
C ASN A 319 -23.98 34.66 15.91
N GLY A 320 -24.83 33.74 15.50
CA GLY A 320 -24.52 32.80 14.44
C GLY A 320 -25.66 32.49 13.47
N MET A 321 -25.32 31.88 12.37
CA MET A 321 -26.26 31.33 11.40
C MET A 321 -26.57 29.88 11.75
N VAL A 322 -27.84 29.55 11.88
CA VAL A 322 -28.35 28.21 12.24
C VAL A 322 -29.35 27.70 11.20
N PRO A 323 -29.55 26.39 11.05
CA PRO A 323 -30.59 25.85 10.15
C PRO A 323 -31.98 26.45 10.49
N ALA A 324 -32.70 26.93 9.47
CA ALA A 324 -34.01 27.47 9.68
C ALA A 324 -35.02 26.38 10.11
N GLU A 325 -35.85 26.64 11.11
CA GLU A 325 -36.70 25.65 11.81
C GLU A 325 -37.67 25.01 10.85
N HIS A 326 -37.98 25.02 9.84
CA HIS A 326 -38.96 24.33 8.96
C HIS A 326 -38.65 24.45 7.47
N LEU A 327 -37.49 24.99 7.10
CA LEU A 327 -37.11 25.27 5.72
C LEU A 327 -35.81 24.61 5.35
N LYS A 328 -35.84 23.59 4.50
CA LYS A 328 -34.64 22.97 3.94
C LYS A 328 -33.81 24.02 3.20
N ASP A 329 -32.47 23.93 3.37
CA ASP A 329 -31.50 24.78 2.70
C ASP A 329 -31.59 26.28 2.98
N ARG A 330 -32.20 26.67 4.11
CA ARG A 330 -32.21 28.05 4.60
C ARG A 330 -31.63 28.15 6.00
N TYR A 331 -31.19 29.35 6.35
CA TYR A 331 -30.56 29.64 7.63
C TYR A 331 -31.28 30.83 8.30
N SER A 332 -31.32 30.79 9.63
CA SER A 332 -31.76 31.89 10.49
C SER A 332 -30.54 32.43 11.24
N TYR A 333 -30.56 33.70 11.58
CA TYR A 333 -29.58 34.28 12.47
C TYR A 333 -30.09 34.25 13.89
N VAL A 334 -29.27 33.81 14.83
CA VAL A 334 -29.53 33.98 16.27
C VAL A 334 -28.61 35.05 16.84
N ASP A 335 -29.18 35.86 17.74
CA ASP A 335 -28.50 37.00 18.35
C ASP A 335 -27.52 36.58 19.48
N GLN A 336 -27.00 37.59 20.20
CA GLN A 336 -26.07 37.35 21.32
C GLN A 336 -26.71 36.58 22.49
N ASP A 337 -28.02 36.58 22.61
CA ASP A 337 -28.77 35.90 23.66
C ASP A 337 -29.29 34.52 23.16
N GLY A 338 -28.95 34.13 21.93
CA GLY A 338 -29.29 32.85 21.32
C GLY A 338 -30.71 32.76 20.74
N HIS A 339 -31.38 33.91 20.54
CA HIS A 339 -32.78 33.97 20.04
C HIS A 339 -32.87 33.99 18.51
#